data_b1912cfdd7952818a4741e814c801857
#
_entry.id   b1912cfdd7952818a4741e814c801857
#
_cell.length_a   1.000
_cell.length_b   1.000
_cell.length_c   1.000
_cell.angle_alpha   90.00
_cell.angle_beta   90.00
_cell.angle_gamma   90.00
#
_symmetry.space_group_name_H-M   'P 1'
#
loop_
_entity.id
_entity.type
_entity.pdbx_description
1 polymer ?
#
loop_
_entity_poly.entity_id
_entity_poly.type
_entity_poly.pdbx_seq_one_letter_code
_entity_poly.pdbx_strand_id
1 'polypeptide(L)'
;ATDLGTMVTEATGLPCGVFNDIDSLLVDASWFGPGVGVDMFAVVTIGVGVGYSLAVNGKPVQYPDKSYGLVGHVLIDPEGPRCTSGHIGCSQCLTDDSIAEQYSAIVGRAVSFEDFARDAKERVPQATQLVNRTCFRLGSLVATVANIAMPGHVMIAGESAFLAKLGTDSLRDGIRFYRHSQTQPVKFTIMNHDWQLWAKAAASRVIV
;
A
#
# COMPACT_ATOMS: atom_id res chain seq x y z
N ALA A 1 -9.38 25.12 -0.25
CA ALA A 1 -8.97 23.95 0.56
C ALA A 1 -9.31 24.27 2.01
N THR A 2 -9.95 23.35 2.73
CA THR A 2 -10.28 23.52 4.15
C THR A 2 -9.01 23.38 4.96
N ASP A 3 -8.66 24.37 5.75
CA ASP A 3 -7.53 24.30 6.68
C ASP A 3 -7.97 23.57 7.97
N LEU A 4 -7.87 22.25 7.93
CA LEU A 4 -8.27 21.39 9.04
C LEU A 4 -7.46 21.69 10.33
N GLY A 5 -6.17 22.02 10.19
CA GLY A 5 -5.31 22.36 11.33
C GLY A 5 -5.81 23.58 12.10
N THR A 6 -6.11 24.66 11.39
CA THR A 6 -6.69 25.87 11.97
C THR A 6 -8.04 25.58 12.61
N MET A 7 -8.96 24.89 11.92
CA MET A 7 -10.28 24.57 12.46
C MET A 7 -10.22 23.77 13.77
N VAL A 8 -9.34 22.76 13.85
CA VAL A 8 -9.18 21.96 15.07
C VAL A 8 -8.52 22.77 16.17
N THR A 9 -7.53 23.61 15.86
CA THR A 9 -6.87 24.50 16.82
C THR A 9 -7.87 25.49 17.42
N GLU A 10 -8.72 26.11 16.61
CA GLU A 10 -9.76 27.03 17.07
C GLU A 10 -10.82 26.34 17.93
N ALA A 11 -11.23 25.12 17.55
CA ALA A 11 -12.24 24.36 18.28
C ALA A 11 -11.76 23.81 19.62
N THR A 12 -10.48 23.51 19.75
CA THR A 12 -9.91 22.81 20.93
C THR A 12 -9.04 23.70 21.80
N GLY A 13 -8.54 24.83 21.29
CA GLY A 13 -7.52 25.66 21.92
C GLY A 13 -6.13 25.04 21.96
N LEU A 14 -5.91 23.89 21.29
CA LEU A 14 -4.63 23.19 21.25
C LEU A 14 -4.00 23.29 19.86
N PRO A 15 -2.66 23.45 19.74
CA PRO A 15 -1.98 23.39 18.44
C PRO A 15 -2.26 22.08 17.71
N CYS A 16 -2.70 22.15 16.45
CA CYS A 16 -2.99 20.98 15.62
C CYS A 16 -2.08 20.94 14.39
N GLY A 17 -1.32 19.84 14.23
CA GLY A 17 -0.58 19.53 13.02
C GLY A 17 -1.37 18.56 12.13
N VAL A 18 -1.38 18.83 10.82
CA VAL A 18 -1.98 17.93 9.82
C VAL A 18 -0.88 17.33 8.97
N PHE A 19 -0.84 16.01 8.90
CA PHE A 19 0.20 15.25 8.21
C PHE A 19 -0.43 14.25 7.24
N ASN A 20 0.32 13.85 6.22
CA ASN A 20 -0.06 12.72 5.39
C ASN A 20 -0.06 11.44 6.24
N ASP A 21 -1.10 10.64 6.09
CA ASP A 21 -1.32 9.42 6.87
C ASP A 21 -0.24 8.35 6.63
N ILE A 22 0.13 8.11 5.36
CA ILE A 22 1.17 7.12 5.01
C ILE A 22 2.54 7.57 5.53
N ASP A 23 2.85 8.87 5.49
CA ASP A 23 4.07 9.41 6.11
C ASP A 23 4.07 9.23 7.62
N SER A 24 2.93 9.39 8.24
CA SER A 24 2.79 9.18 9.68
C SER A 24 3.04 7.70 10.02
N LEU A 25 2.44 6.79 9.27
CA LEU A 25 2.68 5.35 9.40
C LEU A 25 4.15 4.99 9.17
N LEU A 26 4.79 5.60 8.16
CA LEU A 26 6.21 5.40 7.86
C LEU A 26 7.09 5.85 9.04
N VAL A 27 6.82 7.02 9.64
CA VAL A 27 7.58 7.54 10.79
C VAL A 27 7.40 6.63 12.01
N ASP A 28 6.17 6.26 12.35
CA ASP A 28 5.90 5.33 13.45
C ASP A 28 6.66 4.00 13.25
N ALA A 29 6.59 3.43 12.05
CA ALA A 29 7.29 2.20 11.72
C ALA A 29 8.82 2.33 11.75
N SER A 30 9.36 3.50 11.40
CA SER A 30 10.80 3.76 11.45
C SER A 30 11.34 3.90 12.87
N TRP A 31 10.49 4.34 13.82
CA TRP A 31 10.89 4.54 15.20
C TRP A 31 10.48 3.41 16.14
N PHE A 32 9.35 2.76 15.88
CA PHE A 32 8.72 1.80 16.80
C PHE A 32 8.35 0.46 16.14
N GLY A 33 8.69 0.27 14.87
CA GLY A 33 8.27 -0.87 14.08
C GLY A 33 9.38 -1.50 13.24
N PRO A 34 9.03 -2.13 12.11
CA PRO A 34 9.96 -2.90 11.28
C PRO A 34 11.05 -2.06 10.59
N GLY A 35 10.94 -0.73 10.62
CA GLY A 35 11.92 0.20 10.07
C GLY A 35 13.00 0.62 11.05
N VAL A 36 12.96 0.17 12.32
CA VAL A 36 13.99 0.53 13.32
C VAL A 36 15.36 0.05 12.87
N GLY A 37 16.31 0.98 12.80
CA GLY A 37 17.69 0.69 12.36
C GLY A 37 17.83 0.44 10.85
N VAL A 38 16.83 0.76 10.05
CA VAL A 38 16.87 0.66 8.59
C VAL A 38 17.05 2.05 7.99
N ASP A 39 18.18 2.30 7.34
CA ASP A 39 18.53 3.62 6.77
C ASP A 39 17.55 4.04 5.66
N MET A 40 17.15 3.12 4.79
CA MET A 40 16.14 3.33 3.75
C MET A 40 14.98 2.36 3.95
N PHE A 41 13.83 2.87 4.33
CA PHE A 41 12.63 2.11 4.66
C PHE A 41 11.45 2.59 3.82
N ALA A 42 10.73 1.67 3.20
CA ALA A 42 9.58 1.99 2.36
C ALA A 42 8.27 1.43 2.92
N VAL A 43 7.18 2.16 2.72
CA VAL A 43 5.81 1.69 2.97
C VAL A 43 5.07 1.69 1.64
N VAL A 44 4.38 0.60 1.35
CA VAL A 44 3.41 0.46 0.26
C VAL A 44 2.07 0.14 0.89
N THR A 45 1.03 0.88 0.55
CA THR A 45 -0.33 0.62 1.05
C THR A 45 -1.27 0.23 -0.08
N ILE A 46 -2.18 -0.70 0.20
CA ILE A 46 -3.29 -1.10 -0.68
C ILE A 46 -4.59 -1.09 0.10
N GLY A 47 -5.66 -0.60 -0.52
CA GLY A 47 -6.99 -0.42 0.04
C GLY A 47 -7.84 0.42 -0.91
N VAL A 48 -8.52 1.44 -0.41
CA VAL A 48 -9.25 2.42 -1.24
C VAL A 48 -8.33 3.06 -2.28
N GLY A 49 -7.06 3.25 -1.93
CA GLY A 49 -6.01 3.74 -2.82
C GLY A 49 -4.75 2.89 -2.77
N VAL A 50 -3.81 3.18 -3.68
CA VAL A 50 -2.45 2.66 -3.63
C VAL A 50 -1.52 3.78 -3.20
N GLY A 51 -0.83 3.58 -2.09
CA GLY A 51 0.04 4.58 -1.50
C GLY A 51 1.49 4.12 -1.38
N TYR A 52 2.38 5.11 -1.28
CA TYR A 52 3.81 4.89 -1.12
C TYR A 52 4.44 6.01 -0.32
N SER A 53 5.33 5.65 0.59
CA SER A 53 6.24 6.58 1.23
C SER A 53 7.60 5.94 1.47
N LEU A 54 8.65 6.76 1.43
CA LEU A 54 10.04 6.37 1.64
C LEU A 54 10.63 7.19 2.79
N ALA A 55 11.30 6.54 3.73
CA ALA A 55 12.15 7.18 4.72
C ALA A 55 13.61 6.99 4.36
N VAL A 56 14.38 8.04 4.59
CA VAL A 56 15.86 8.01 4.60
C VAL A 56 16.29 8.49 5.98
N ASN A 57 17.02 7.65 6.69
CA ASN A 57 17.44 7.90 8.08
C ASN A 57 16.26 8.31 9.00
N GLY A 58 15.14 7.56 8.88
CA GLY A 58 13.94 7.78 9.69
C GLY A 58 13.08 8.99 9.29
N LYS A 59 13.47 9.75 8.25
CA LYS A 59 12.72 10.93 7.79
C LYS A 59 12.03 10.67 6.46
N PRO A 60 10.71 10.96 6.33
CA PRO A 60 10.01 10.85 5.06
C PRO A 60 10.61 11.74 3.98
N VAL A 61 10.83 11.18 2.80
CA VAL A 61 11.22 11.94 1.61
C VAL A 61 10.05 12.83 1.20
N GLN A 62 10.33 14.13 1.03
CA GLN A 62 9.34 15.12 0.61
C GLN A 62 9.54 15.50 -0.85
N TYR A 63 8.45 15.67 -1.57
CA TYR A 63 8.44 16.19 -2.94
C TYR A 63 7.09 16.89 -3.22
N PRO A 64 7.03 17.86 -4.15
CA PRO A 64 5.87 18.73 -4.34
C PRO A 64 4.56 17.98 -4.65
N ASP A 65 4.63 16.94 -5.46
CA ASP A 65 3.47 16.22 -6.00
C ASP A 65 3.08 14.98 -5.18
N LYS A 66 3.58 14.86 -3.96
CA LYS A 66 3.40 13.66 -3.12
C LYS A 66 1.94 13.31 -2.85
N SER A 67 1.08 14.32 -2.71
CA SER A 67 -0.35 14.15 -2.44
C SER A 67 -1.16 13.59 -3.60
N TYR A 68 -0.60 13.53 -4.81
CA TYR A 68 -1.32 13.04 -6.00
C TYR A 68 -1.30 11.52 -6.19
N GLY A 69 -0.73 10.77 -5.25
CA GLY A 69 -0.73 9.31 -5.31
C GLY A 69 -0.05 8.72 -6.55
N LEU A 70 1.10 9.31 -6.96
CA LEU A 70 1.79 8.96 -8.20
C LEU A 70 2.09 7.47 -8.36
N VAL A 71 2.35 6.78 -7.26
CA VAL A 71 2.59 5.33 -7.24
C VAL A 71 1.38 4.55 -7.77
N GLY A 72 0.17 5.08 -7.61
CA GLY A 72 -1.07 4.48 -8.12
C GLY A 72 -1.12 4.34 -9.64
N HIS A 73 -0.21 5.00 -10.37
CA HIS A 73 -0.15 4.97 -11.83
C HIS A 73 1.13 4.32 -12.39
N VAL A 74 1.89 3.62 -11.56
CA VAL A 74 3.04 2.81 -12.01
C VAL A 74 2.52 1.59 -12.76
N LEU A 75 3.07 1.33 -13.96
CA LEU A 75 2.76 0.13 -14.75
C LEU A 75 3.28 -1.12 -14.02
N ILE A 76 2.39 -2.06 -13.72
CA ILE A 76 2.73 -3.31 -13.02
C ILE A 76 2.21 -4.57 -13.74
N ASP A 77 1.32 -4.42 -14.72
CA ASP A 77 0.77 -5.51 -15.53
C ASP A 77 0.30 -4.96 -16.89
N PRO A 78 1.07 -5.12 -17.97
CA PRO A 78 0.70 -4.59 -19.29
C PRO A 78 -0.66 -5.07 -19.83
N GLU A 79 -1.15 -6.21 -19.34
CA GLU A 79 -2.45 -6.80 -19.72
C GLU A 79 -3.53 -6.52 -18.64
N GLY A 80 -3.23 -5.69 -17.66
CA GLY A 80 -4.12 -5.37 -16.57
C GLY A 80 -5.31 -4.49 -16.96
N PRO A 81 -6.25 -4.29 -16.06
CA PRO A 81 -7.43 -3.46 -16.32
C PRO A 81 -7.06 -1.99 -16.55
N ARG A 82 -7.98 -1.28 -17.21
CA ARG A 82 -7.87 0.16 -17.41
C ARG A 82 -8.32 0.89 -16.13
N CYS A 83 -7.53 1.85 -15.65
CA CYS A 83 -7.92 2.71 -14.54
C CYS A 83 -8.79 3.90 -14.98
N THR A 84 -9.36 4.63 -14.03
CA THR A 84 -10.20 5.81 -14.27
C THR A 84 -9.49 6.94 -15.03
N SER A 85 -8.15 7.03 -14.93
CA SER A 85 -7.34 7.98 -15.69
C SER A 85 -6.96 7.48 -17.10
N GLY A 86 -7.43 6.29 -17.50
CA GLY A 86 -7.23 5.71 -18.83
C GLY A 86 -5.95 4.88 -19.00
N HIS A 87 -5.09 4.74 -17.97
CA HIS A 87 -3.90 3.90 -18.04
C HIS A 87 -4.29 2.41 -18.00
N ILE A 88 -3.60 1.58 -18.77
CA ILE A 88 -3.78 0.13 -18.76
C ILE A 88 -2.72 -0.49 -17.83
N GLY A 89 -3.17 -1.35 -16.92
CA GLY A 89 -2.29 -2.16 -16.09
C GLY A 89 -1.44 -1.41 -15.07
N CYS A 90 -1.83 -0.20 -14.69
CA CYS A 90 -1.19 0.52 -13.60
C CYS A 90 -1.63 -0.03 -12.22
N SER A 91 -0.91 0.36 -11.18
CA SER A 91 -1.13 -0.11 -9.81
C SER A 91 -2.50 0.23 -9.23
N GLN A 92 -3.31 1.09 -9.86
CA GLN A 92 -4.73 1.29 -9.52
C GLN A 92 -5.54 -0.02 -9.60
N CYS A 93 -5.09 -1.03 -10.34
CA CYS A 93 -5.72 -2.35 -10.34
C CYS A 93 -5.67 -3.08 -8.99
N LEU A 94 -4.93 -2.55 -8.01
CA LEU A 94 -4.82 -3.04 -6.64
C LEU A 94 -5.77 -2.34 -5.65
N THR A 95 -6.57 -1.36 -6.10
CA THR A 95 -7.58 -0.71 -5.25
C THR A 95 -8.79 -1.61 -5.03
N ASP A 96 -9.48 -1.40 -3.91
CA ASP A 96 -10.65 -2.17 -3.52
C ASP A 96 -11.75 -2.14 -4.60
N ASP A 97 -12.04 -0.96 -5.16
CA ASP A 97 -13.00 -0.79 -6.25
C ASP A 97 -12.59 -1.58 -7.49
N SER A 98 -11.32 -1.48 -7.91
CA SER A 98 -10.84 -2.21 -9.08
C SER A 98 -10.86 -3.74 -8.87
N ILE A 99 -10.54 -4.20 -7.65
CA ILE A 99 -10.62 -5.63 -7.30
C ILE A 99 -12.07 -6.10 -7.33
N ALA A 100 -13.01 -5.31 -6.80
CA ALA A 100 -14.44 -5.63 -6.83
C ALA A 100 -14.98 -5.71 -8.29
N GLU A 101 -14.58 -4.77 -9.16
CA GLU A 101 -14.90 -4.81 -10.59
C GLU A 101 -14.34 -6.07 -11.27
N GLN A 102 -13.08 -6.41 -11.03
CA GLN A 102 -12.45 -7.61 -11.58
C GLN A 102 -13.15 -8.88 -11.08
N TYR A 103 -13.52 -8.93 -9.78
CA TYR A 103 -14.24 -10.08 -9.25
C TYR A 103 -15.66 -10.17 -9.81
N SER A 104 -16.36 -9.05 -9.95
CA SER A 104 -17.68 -8.97 -10.58
C SER A 104 -17.67 -9.53 -12.01
N ALA A 105 -16.63 -9.22 -12.78
CA ALA A 105 -16.45 -9.76 -14.14
C ALA A 105 -16.21 -11.28 -14.13
N ILE A 106 -15.48 -11.81 -13.14
CA ILE A 106 -15.21 -13.26 -13.02
C ILE A 106 -16.47 -14.03 -12.66
N VAL A 107 -17.29 -13.51 -11.74
CA VAL A 107 -18.50 -14.21 -11.26
C VAL A 107 -19.77 -13.88 -12.05
N GLY A 108 -19.71 -12.94 -13.00
CA GLY A 108 -20.81 -12.57 -13.90
C GLY A 108 -21.94 -11.78 -13.22
N ARG A 109 -21.69 -11.19 -12.05
CA ARG A 109 -22.66 -10.35 -11.33
C ARG A 109 -21.94 -9.25 -10.56
N ALA A 110 -22.60 -8.14 -10.28
CA ALA A 110 -22.06 -7.11 -9.42
C ALA A 110 -21.87 -7.62 -7.99
N VAL A 111 -20.68 -7.39 -7.43
CA VAL A 111 -20.32 -7.73 -6.05
C VAL A 111 -19.48 -6.60 -5.43
N SER A 112 -19.59 -6.42 -4.13
CA SER A 112 -18.78 -5.45 -3.41
C SER A 112 -17.38 -6.00 -3.08
N PHE A 113 -16.49 -5.12 -2.63
CA PHE A 113 -15.19 -5.55 -2.14
C PHE A 113 -15.31 -6.42 -0.89
N GLU A 114 -16.28 -6.13 -0.01
CA GLU A 114 -16.56 -6.91 1.19
C GLU A 114 -17.00 -8.34 0.85
N ASP A 115 -17.81 -8.51 -0.19
CA ASP A 115 -18.20 -9.84 -0.69
C ASP A 115 -16.98 -10.59 -1.22
N PHE A 116 -16.15 -9.95 -2.03
CA PHE A 116 -14.89 -10.53 -2.48
C PHE A 116 -13.98 -10.90 -1.30
N ALA A 117 -13.82 -10.01 -0.32
CA ALA A 117 -12.97 -10.23 0.85
C ALA A 117 -13.45 -11.42 1.69
N ARG A 118 -14.77 -11.61 1.83
CA ARG A 118 -15.36 -12.79 2.45
C ARG A 118 -15.01 -14.05 1.68
N ASP A 119 -15.31 -14.08 0.38
CA ASP A 119 -15.08 -15.22 -0.50
C ASP A 119 -13.58 -15.58 -0.57
N ALA A 120 -12.69 -14.58 -0.52
CA ALA A 120 -11.25 -14.77 -0.47
C ALA A 120 -10.79 -15.45 0.84
N LYS A 121 -11.34 -15.04 1.99
CA LYS A 121 -11.06 -15.66 3.29
C LYS A 121 -11.60 -17.09 3.37
N GLU A 122 -12.75 -17.36 2.75
CA GLU A 122 -13.36 -18.66 2.63
C GLU A 122 -12.72 -19.55 1.55
N ARG A 123 -11.71 -19.04 0.84
CA ARG A 123 -11.00 -19.79 -0.21
C ARG A 123 -11.88 -20.22 -1.38
N VAL A 124 -12.91 -19.45 -1.72
CA VAL A 124 -13.68 -19.67 -2.95
C VAL A 124 -12.72 -19.68 -4.15
N PRO A 125 -12.81 -20.67 -5.07
CA PRO A 125 -11.79 -20.84 -6.12
C PRO A 125 -11.57 -19.59 -6.99
N GLN A 126 -12.66 -18.92 -7.42
CA GLN A 126 -12.58 -17.70 -8.24
C GLN A 126 -11.94 -16.54 -7.48
N ALA A 127 -12.30 -16.38 -6.20
CA ALA A 127 -11.69 -15.36 -5.33
C ALA A 127 -10.22 -15.66 -5.08
N THR A 128 -9.86 -16.92 -4.82
CA THR A 128 -8.46 -17.36 -4.63
C THR A 128 -7.61 -17.08 -5.88
N GLN A 129 -8.15 -17.32 -7.08
CA GLN A 129 -7.47 -17.00 -8.34
C GLN A 129 -7.20 -15.50 -8.46
N LEU A 130 -8.18 -14.66 -8.11
CA LEU A 130 -8.01 -13.20 -8.15
C LEU A 130 -7.03 -12.72 -7.07
N VAL A 131 -7.08 -13.29 -5.84
CA VAL A 131 -6.09 -13.02 -4.79
C VAL A 131 -4.67 -13.28 -5.29
N ASN A 132 -4.42 -14.43 -5.92
CA ASN A 132 -3.10 -14.77 -6.44
C ASN A 132 -2.64 -13.78 -7.52
N ARG A 133 -3.52 -13.39 -8.44
CA ARG A 133 -3.20 -12.39 -9.46
C ARG A 133 -2.92 -11.02 -8.85
N THR A 134 -3.75 -10.57 -7.92
CA THR A 134 -3.58 -9.30 -7.19
C THR A 134 -2.25 -9.29 -6.42
N CYS A 135 -1.93 -10.38 -5.73
CA CYS A 135 -0.68 -10.50 -4.99
C CYS A 135 0.55 -10.56 -5.90
N PHE A 136 0.48 -11.20 -7.05
CA PHE A 136 1.56 -11.15 -8.04
C PHE A 136 1.80 -9.71 -8.53
N ARG A 137 0.73 -8.96 -8.84
CA ARG A 137 0.81 -7.54 -9.24
C ARG A 137 1.36 -6.66 -8.11
N LEU A 138 0.94 -6.90 -6.87
CA LEU A 138 1.53 -6.23 -5.70
C LEU A 138 3.03 -6.54 -5.58
N GLY A 139 3.42 -7.78 -5.85
CA GLY A 139 4.81 -8.19 -5.93
C GLY A 139 5.59 -7.41 -7.01
N SER A 140 4.98 -7.18 -8.17
CA SER A 140 5.55 -6.34 -9.25
C SER A 140 5.77 -4.90 -8.78
N LEU A 141 4.82 -4.32 -8.04
CA LEU A 141 4.98 -2.99 -7.46
C LEU A 141 6.11 -2.93 -6.44
N VAL A 142 6.15 -3.91 -5.52
CA VAL A 142 7.23 -4.02 -4.52
C VAL A 142 8.60 -4.19 -5.19
N ALA A 143 8.68 -4.98 -6.26
CA ALA A 143 9.89 -5.12 -7.06
C ALA A 143 10.32 -3.79 -7.71
N THR A 144 9.37 -3.03 -8.26
CA THR A 144 9.63 -1.70 -8.83
C THR A 144 10.20 -0.75 -7.78
N VAL A 145 9.58 -0.67 -6.60
CA VAL A 145 10.09 0.11 -5.46
C VAL A 145 11.50 -0.35 -5.08
N ALA A 146 11.70 -1.68 -4.96
CA ALA A 146 13.00 -2.24 -4.59
C ALA A 146 14.10 -2.04 -5.64
N ASN A 147 13.74 -1.97 -6.92
CA ASN A 147 14.70 -1.74 -8.01
C ASN A 147 15.11 -0.27 -8.14
N ILE A 148 14.23 0.68 -7.79
CA ILE A 148 14.44 2.12 -7.97
C ILE A 148 14.96 2.75 -6.67
N ALA A 149 14.24 2.58 -5.57
CA ALA A 149 14.57 3.21 -4.29
C ALA A 149 15.54 2.38 -3.43
N MET A 150 15.70 1.08 -3.72
CA MET A 150 16.60 0.16 -3.02
C MET A 150 16.48 0.19 -1.48
N PRO A 151 15.26 0.16 -0.92
CA PRO A 151 15.09 0.19 0.53
C PRO A 151 15.63 -1.08 1.16
N GLY A 152 16.19 -0.97 2.37
CA GLY A 152 16.62 -2.13 3.16
C GLY A 152 15.46 -3.00 3.65
N HIS A 153 14.24 -2.42 3.71
CA HIS A 153 13.01 -3.12 4.10
C HIS A 153 11.77 -2.44 3.50
N VAL A 154 10.76 -3.22 3.13
CA VAL A 154 9.46 -2.73 2.65
C VAL A 154 8.35 -3.18 3.60
N MET A 155 7.53 -2.27 4.07
CA MET A 155 6.30 -2.57 4.81
C MET A 155 5.10 -2.51 3.87
N ILE A 156 4.30 -3.57 3.85
CA ILE A 156 3.02 -3.62 3.13
C ILE A 156 1.91 -3.42 4.16
N ALA A 157 1.07 -2.40 3.97
CA ALA A 157 0.03 -1.99 4.91
C ALA A 157 -1.25 -1.57 4.16
N GLY A 158 -2.22 -1.02 4.88
CA GLY A 158 -3.52 -0.60 4.36
C GLY A 158 -4.61 -1.62 4.62
N GLU A 159 -5.85 -1.23 4.32
CA GLU A 159 -7.06 -1.99 4.63
C GLU A 159 -7.05 -3.38 3.97
N SER A 160 -6.49 -3.45 2.76
CA SER A 160 -6.47 -4.66 1.94
C SER A 160 -5.14 -5.44 2.02
N ALA A 161 -4.23 -5.06 2.95
CA ALA A 161 -2.97 -5.78 3.15
C ALA A 161 -3.16 -7.26 3.54
N PHE A 162 -4.33 -7.64 4.08
CA PHE A 162 -4.65 -9.05 4.36
C PHE A 162 -4.58 -9.93 3.12
N LEU A 163 -4.85 -9.40 1.92
CA LEU A 163 -4.72 -10.13 0.65
C LEU A 163 -3.29 -10.64 0.45
N ALA A 164 -2.29 -9.80 0.78
CA ALA A 164 -0.88 -10.18 0.70
C ALA A 164 -0.53 -11.36 1.62
N LYS A 165 -1.26 -11.54 2.74
CA LYS A 165 -1.11 -12.72 3.60
C LYS A 165 -1.76 -13.95 2.98
N LEU A 166 -2.94 -13.80 2.34
CA LEU A 166 -3.64 -14.89 1.67
C LEU A 166 -2.88 -15.42 0.45
N GLY A 167 -2.22 -14.53 -0.30
CA GLY A 167 -1.48 -14.85 -1.53
C GLY A 167 0.04 -14.61 -1.42
N THR A 168 0.65 -14.87 -0.25
CA THR A 168 2.07 -14.56 0.02
C THR A 168 3.02 -15.20 -1.01
N ASP A 169 2.75 -16.39 -1.49
CA ASP A 169 3.60 -17.06 -2.48
C ASP A 169 3.55 -16.34 -3.83
N SER A 170 2.35 -15.98 -4.30
CA SER A 170 2.19 -15.17 -5.52
C SER A 170 2.82 -13.77 -5.39
N LEU A 171 2.77 -13.16 -4.21
CA LEU A 171 3.49 -11.92 -3.91
C LEU A 171 5.00 -12.09 -4.10
N ARG A 172 5.56 -13.16 -3.52
CA ARG A 172 7.00 -13.47 -3.66
C ARG A 172 7.38 -13.74 -5.10
N ASP A 173 6.52 -14.45 -5.84
CA ASP A 173 6.75 -14.75 -7.25
C ASP A 173 6.75 -13.47 -8.10
N GLY A 174 5.81 -12.54 -7.87
CA GLY A 174 5.81 -11.23 -8.51
C GLY A 174 7.07 -10.41 -8.21
N ILE A 175 7.55 -10.43 -6.96
CA ILE A 175 8.81 -9.78 -6.59
C ILE A 175 9.98 -10.40 -7.36
N ARG A 176 10.07 -11.72 -7.39
CA ARG A 176 11.18 -12.44 -8.06
C ARG A 176 11.19 -12.22 -9.57
N PHE A 177 10.01 -12.23 -10.18
CA PHE A 177 9.84 -12.13 -11.63
C PHE A 177 10.45 -10.86 -12.22
N TYR A 178 10.30 -9.73 -11.49
CA TYR A 178 10.78 -8.41 -11.95
C TYR A 178 12.13 -7.99 -11.36
N ARG A 179 12.85 -8.91 -10.71
CA ARG A 179 14.18 -8.64 -10.16
C ARG A 179 15.24 -9.51 -10.83
N HIS A 180 16.46 -8.98 -10.89
CA HIS A 180 17.60 -9.77 -11.38
C HIS A 180 17.85 -10.96 -10.45
N SER A 181 18.07 -12.15 -11.01
CA SER A 181 18.18 -13.44 -10.29
C SER A 181 19.30 -13.50 -9.22
N GLN A 182 20.33 -12.68 -9.37
CA GLN A 182 21.46 -12.63 -8.42
C GLN A 182 21.28 -11.60 -7.30
N THR A 183 20.16 -10.86 -7.27
CA THR A 183 19.92 -9.88 -6.21
C THR A 183 19.51 -10.56 -4.92
N GLN A 184 19.83 -9.90 -3.78
CA GLN A 184 19.32 -10.34 -2.48
C GLN A 184 17.79 -10.28 -2.46
N PRO A 185 17.12 -11.19 -1.77
CA PRO A 185 15.68 -11.14 -1.59
C PRO A 185 15.23 -9.83 -0.94
N VAL A 186 14.12 -9.29 -1.41
CA VAL A 186 13.49 -8.13 -0.76
C VAL A 186 12.99 -8.54 0.62
N LYS A 187 13.46 -7.84 1.65
CA LYS A 187 12.91 -7.98 3.00
C LYS A 187 11.60 -7.21 3.07
N PHE A 188 10.52 -7.86 3.49
CA PHE A 188 9.25 -7.19 3.67
C PHE A 188 8.46 -7.73 4.87
N THR A 189 7.58 -6.89 5.40
CA THR A 189 6.61 -7.21 6.46
C THR A 189 5.22 -6.84 6.00
N ILE A 190 4.23 -7.71 6.24
CA ILE A 190 2.82 -7.44 5.96
C ILE A 190 2.12 -7.12 7.29
N MET A 191 1.64 -5.89 7.41
CA MET A 191 0.94 -5.42 8.61
C MET A 191 -0.52 -5.89 8.63
N ASN A 192 -1.07 -6.06 9.82
CA ASN A 192 -2.52 -6.09 9.97
C ASN A 192 -3.05 -4.66 9.89
N HIS A 193 -4.20 -4.49 9.24
CA HIS A 193 -4.90 -3.22 9.32
C HIS A 193 -5.48 -3.04 10.72
N ASP A 194 -5.21 -1.89 11.33
CA ASP A 194 -5.76 -1.48 12.62
C ASP A 194 -5.82 0.05 12.65
N TRP A 195 -7.01 0.61 12.82
CA TRP A 195 -7.21 2.06 12.94
C TRP A 195 -6.47 2.67 14.13
N GLN A 196 -6.26 1.90 15.21
CA GLN A 196 -5.47 2.36 16.36
C GLN A 196 -4.00 2.58 15.97
N LEU A 197 -3.47 1.75 15.08
CA LEU A 197 -2.12 1.93 14.53
C LEU A 197 -2.00 3.25 13.76
N TRP A 198 -3.00 3.60 12.95
CA TRP A 198 -3.01 4.86 12.20
C TRP A 198 -3.11 6.08 13.14
N ALA A 199 -3.97 6.01 14.17
CA ALA A 199 -4.07 7.06 15.18
C ALA A 199 -2.75 7.22 15.97
N LYS A 200 -2.13 6.12 16.39
CA LYS A 200 -0.80 6.11 17.03
C LYS A 200 0.26 6.72 16.10
N ALA A 201 0.24 6.36 14.82
CA ALA A 201 1.17 6.88 13.83
C ALA A 201 1.06 8.40 13.67
N ALA A 202 -0.16 8.95 13.68
CA ALA A 202 -0.36 10.40 13.68
C ALA A 202 0.22 11.07 14.94
N ALA A 203 0.02 10.45 16.12
CA ALA A 203 0.59 10.95 17.38
C ALA A 203 2.14 10.89 17.38
N SER A 204 2.74 9.87 16.79
CA SER A 204 4.20 9.73 16.67
C SER A 204 4.85 10.92 15.95
N ARG A 205 4.12 11.57 15.01
CA ARG A 205 4.60 12.76 14.28
C ARG A 205 4.83 13.99 15.16
N VAL A 206 4.19 14.05 16.31
CA VAL A 206 4.31 15.18 17.26
C VAL A 206 5.46 14.92 18.26
N ILE A 207 5.82 13.64 18.46
CA ILE A 207 6.85 13.23 19.44
C ILE A 207 8.24 13.19 18.80
N VAL A 208 8.32 12.84 17.51
CA VAL A 208 9.54 12.65 16.73
C VAL A 208 9.71 13.83 15.76
#